data_f6f3191cf8ef7614c3e0b48cc951e73e
#
_entry.id   f6f3191cf8ef7614c3e0b48cc951e73e
#
_cell.length_a   1.000
_cell.length_b   1.000
_cell.length_c   1.000
_cell.angle_alpha   90.00
_cell.angle_beta   90.00
_cell.angle_gamma   90.00
#
_symmetry.space_group_name_H-M   'P 1'
#
loop_
_entity.id
_entity.type
_entity.pdbx_description
1 polymer ?
#
loop_
_entity_poly.entity_id
_entity_poly.type
_entity_poly.pdbx_seq_one_letter_code
_entity_poly.pdbx_strand_id
1 'polypeptide(L)'
;MLYFESTGYRTRAVCKDAVVWFVDNYLPRYKLDIEVHHRGLKREGVQGWCNIEGDTYRPRSFFIEIHNRLNIEDYLLTLFHELTHEKQYVKGEL
;
A
#
# COMPACT_ATOMS: atom_id res chain seq x y z
N MET A 1 4.77 13.02 7.45
CA MET A 1 5.87 12.05 7.68
C MET A 1 5.40 10.64 7.40
N LEU A 2 6.16 9.89 6.63
CA LEU A 2 5.82 8.50 6.28
C LEU A 2 6.72 7.54 7.03
N TYR A 3 6.13 6.59 7.76
CA TYR A 3 6.82 5.41 8.23
C TYR A 3 6.47 4.28 7.27
N PHE A 4 7.50 3.69 6.64
CA PHE A 4 7.30 2.66 5.62
C PHE A 4 8.07 1.41 5.97
N GLU A 5 7.41 0.26 5.81
CA GLU A 5 8.03 -1.03 5.98
C GLU A 5 7.55 -1.99 4.89
N SER A 6 8.44 -2.81 4.36
CA SER A 6 8.04 -3.84 3.43
C SER A 6 8.74 -5.15 3.74
N THR A 7 8.06 -6.26 3.48
CA THR A 7 8.58 -7.60 3.69
C THR A 7 8.33 -8.50 2.48
N GLY A 8 9.09 -9.57 2.40
CA GLY A 8 8.83 -10.62 1.43
C GLY A 8 9.27 -10.36 0.02
N TYR A 9 10.20 -9.53 -0.34
CA TYR A 9 10.59 -9.40 -1.48
C TYR A 9 11.35 -8.76 -2.46
N ARG A 10 11.27 -9.01 -3.58
CA ARG A 10 12.01 -8.85 -4.75
C ARG A 10 12.07 -7.48 -5.35
N THR A 11 11.12 -6.61 -5.07
CA THR A 11 11.06 -5.24 -5.59
C THR A 11 10.98 -4.19 -4.49
N ARG A 12 11.68 -4.44 -3.38
CA ARG A 12 11.61 -3.55 -2.23
C ARG A 12 11.92 -2.08 -2.58
N ALA A 13 12.95 -1.86 -3.38
CA ALA A 13 13.32 -0.51 -3.80
C ALA A 13 12.21 0.14 -4.63
N VAL A 14 11.66 -0.60 -5.58
CA VAL A 14 10.56 -0.12 -6.42
C VAL A 14 9.31 0.15 -5.57
N CYS A 15 9.01 -0.75 -4.63
CA CYS A 15 7.88 -0.58 -3.72
C CYS A 15 8.04 0.70 -2.90
N LYS A 16 9.20 0.89 -2.28
CA LYS A 16 9.48 2.07 -1.48
C LYS A 16 9.36 3.35 -2.31
N ASP A 17 9.99 3.36 -3.48
CA ASP A 17 9.95 4.54 -4.35
C ASP A 17 8.54 4.89 -4.78
N ALA A 18 7.74 3.89 -5.12
CA ALA A 18 6.35 4.11 -5.52
C ALA A 18 5.50 4.64 -4.37
N VAL A 19 5.64 4.07 -3.18
CA VAL A 19 4.89 4.51 -1.99
C VAL A 19 5.29 5.94 -1.62
N VAL A 20 6.57 6.24 -1.58
CA VAL A 20 7.07 7.59 -1.26
C VAL A 20 6.55 8.59 -2.29
N TRP A 21 6.64 8.25 -3.58
CA TRP A 21 6.13 9.11 -4.63
C TRP A 21 4.63 9.40 -4.46
N PHE A 22 3.85 8.36 -4.18
CA PHE A 22 2.41 8.51 -4.02
C PHE A 22 2.07 9.41 -2.82
N VAL A 23 2.70 9.15 -1.69
CA VAL A 23 2.44 9.93 -0.47
C VAL A 23 2.87 11.39 -0.66
N ASP A 24 4.03 11.61 -1.27
CA ASP A 24 4.52 12.97 -1.52
C ASP A 24 3.61 13.77 -2.45
N ASN A 25 2.96 13.10 -3.39
CA ASN A 25 2.10 13.77 -4.36
C ASN A 25 0.64 13.93 -3.90
N TYR A 26 0.15 12.99 -3.10
CA TYR A 26 -1.27 12.96 -2.75
C TYR A 26 -1.57 13.13 -1.27
N LEU A 27 -0.62 12.83 -0.39
CA LEU A 27 -0.82 12.85 1.05
C LEU A 27 0.38 13.47 1.79
N PRO A 28 0.94 14.60 1.31
CA PRO A 28 2.21 15.11 1.85
C PRO A 28 2.15 15.64 3.27
N ARG A 29 0.95 15.94 3.77
CA ARG A 29 0.77 16.56 5.09
C ARG A 29 0.34 15.57 6.17
N TYR A 30 0.21 14.29 5.82
CA TYR A 30 -0.26 13.30 6.76
C TYR A 30 0.91 12.50 7.34
N LYS A 31 0.78 12.13 8.60
CA LYS A 31 1.70 11.18 9.23
C LYS A 31 1.10 9.79 9.02
N LEU A 32 1.74 8.99 8.21
CA LEU A 32 1.22 7.68 7.80
C LEU A 32 2.19 6.57 8.16
N ASP A 33 1.63 5.43 8.52
CA ASP A 33 2.35 4.19 8.73
C ASP A 33 1.84 3.20 7.69
N ILE A 34 2.69 2.83 6.73
CA ILE A 34 2.31 1.94 5.63
C ILE A 34 3.23 0.74 5.62
N GLU A 35 2.64 -0.44 5.76
CA GLU A 35 3.36 -1.70 5.62
C GLU A 35 2.89 -2.39 4.34
N VAL A 36 3.84 -2.83 3.53
CA VAL A 36 3.54 -3.59 2.30
C VAL A 36 4.20 -4.95 2.40
N HIS A 37 3.39 -5.99 2.35
CA HIS A 37 3.85 -7.37 2.45
C HIS A 37 3.61 -8.09 1.13
N HIS A 38 4.61 -8.82 0.67
CA HIS A 38 4.55 -9.57 -0.58
C HIS A 38 4.49 -11.05 -0.25
N ARG A 39 3.39 -11.69 -0.58
CA ARG A 39 3.22 -13.13 -0.37
C ARG A 39 2.31 -13.75 -1.43
N GLY A 40 2.25 -15.06 -1.47
CA GLY A 40 1.36 -15.73 -2.42
C GLY A 40 -0.10 -15.52 -2.05
N LEU A 41 -0.88 -14.89 -2.92
CA LEU A 41 -2.30 -14.63 -2.74
C LEU A 41 -3.18 -15.45 -3.67
N LYS A 42 -2.62 -16.50 -4.25
CA LYS A 42 -3.35 -17.32 -5.23
C LYS A 42 -4.61 -17.95 -4.64
N ARG A 43 -4.54 -18.37 -3.37
CA ARG A 43 -5.69 -19.00 -2.69
C ARG A 43 -6.82 -18.01 -2.41
N GLU A 44 -6.46 -16.75 -2.20
CA GLU A 44 -7.42 -15.69 -1.92
C GLU A 44 -8.08 -15.16 -3.20
N GLY A 45 -7.54 -15.50 -4.36
CA GLY A 45 -8.09 -15.08 -5.65
C GLY A 45 -7.95 -13.61 -5.95
N VAL A 46 -7.02 -12.92 -5.27
CA VAL A 46 -6.77 -11.49 -5.47
C VAL A 46 -5.30 -11.22 -5.74
N GLN A 47 -5.00 -10.10 -6.39
CA GLN A 47 -3.62 -9.68 -6.62
C GLN A 47 -3.08 -8.83 -5.48
N GLY A 48 -3.96 -8.18 -4.74
CA GLY A 48 -3.58 -7.39 -3.59
C GLY A 48 -4.80 -6.95 -2.80
N TRP A 49 -4.55 -6.48 -1.60
CA TRP A 49 -5.58 -5.89 -0.76
C TRP A 49 -4.98 -4.90 0.23
N CYS A 50 -5.83 -4.04 0.79
CA CYS A 50 -5.44 -3.05 1.78
C CYS A 50 -6.35 -3.16 3.00
N ASN A 51 -5.74 -3.24 4.18
CA ASN A 51 -6.47 -3.23 5.45
C ASN A 51 -6.08 -2.00 6.25
N ILE A 52 -7.04 -1.48 6.99
CA ILE A 52 -6.82 -0.40 7.94
C ILE A 52 -6.45 -1.02 9.28
N GLU A 53 -5.41 -0.51 9.92
CA GLU A 53 -5.04 -0.91 11.26
C GLU A 53 -5.33 0.23 12.24
N GLY A 54 -5.86 -0.13 13.41
CA GLY A 54 -6.14 0.83 14.47
C GLY A 54 -7.45 1.58 14.29
N ASP A 55 -7.42 2.89 14.46
CA ASP A 55 -8.61 3.73 14.44
C ASP A 55 -9.22 3.84 13.04
N THR A 56 -10.44 3.33 12.88
CA THR A 56 -11.15 3.37 11.59
C THR A 56 -11.81 4.71 11.32
N TYR A 57 -11.94 5.58 12.32
CA TYR A 57 -12.54 6.90 12.13
C TYR A 57 -11.56 7.85 11.42
N ARG A 58 -10.28 7.81 11.78
CA ARG A 58 -9.23 8.59 11.13
C ARG A 58 -8.01 7.70 10.88
N PRO A 59 -8.11 6.80 9.92
CA PRO A 59 -7.05 5.81 9.72
C PRO A 59 -5.75 6.47 9.29
N ARG A 60 -4.66 6.04 9.91
CA ARG A 60 -3.29 6.50 9.61
C ARG A 60 -2.33 5.34 9.44
N SER A 61 -2.74 4.13 9.81
CA SER A 61 -1.94 2.92 9.68
C SER A 61 -2.61 1.96 8.71
N PHE A 62 -1.86 1.51 7.74
CA PHE A 62 -2.37 0.65 6.67
C PHE A 62 -1.47 -0.55 6.46
N PHE A 63 -2.10 -1.65 6.14
CA PHE A 63 -1.42 -2.89 5.82
C PHE A 63 -1.83 -3.31 4.42
N ILE A 64 -0.88 -3.37 3.51
CA ILE A 64 -1.12 -3.77 2.13
C ILE A 64 -0.44 -5.11 1.89
N GLU A 65 -1.16 -6.05 1.29
CA GLU A 65 -0.57 -7.29 0.80
C GLU A 65 -0.67 -7.33 -0.71
N ILE A 66 0.41 -7.72 -1.38
CA ILE A 66 0.45 -7.83 -2.84
C ILE A 66 1.02 -9.20 -3.20
N HIS A 67 0.40 -9.83 -4.21
CA HIS A 67 0.87 -11.12 -4.72
C HIS A 67 2.34 -11.02 -5.17
N ASN A 68 3.14 -11.98 -4.76
CA ASN A 68 4.60 -11.93 -4.93
C ASN A 68 5.11 -12.39 -6.30
N ARG A 69 4.24 -12.73 -7.24
CA ARG A 69 4.62 -13.23 -8.56
C ARG A 69 4.08 -12.39 -9.72
N LEU A 70 3.71 -11.15 -9.45
CA LEU A 70 3.26 -10.25 -10.52
C LEU A 70 4.47 -9.73 -11.32
N ASN A 71 4.26 -9.49 -12.62
CA ASN A 71 5.24 -8.74 -13.40
C ASN A 71 5.24 -7.28 -12.93
N ILE A 72 6.21 -6.50 -13.37
CA ILE A 72 6.37 -5.14 -12.84
C ILE A 72 5.18 -4.23 -13.15
N GLU A 73 4.55 -4.35 -14.32
CA GLU A 73 3.38 -3.55 -14.66
C GLU A 73 2.20 -3.89 -13.76
N ASP A 74 1.87 -5.17 -13.63
CA ASP A 74 0.76 -5.61 -12.79
C ASP A 74 1.03 -5.29 -11.32
N TYR A 75 2.29 -5.39 -10.90
CA TYR A 75 2.70 -5.04 -9.55
C TYR A 75 2.41 -3.56 -9.26
N LEU A 76 2.86 -2.67 -10.12
CA LEU A 76 2.67 -1.24 -9.92
C LEU A 76 1.19 -0.85 -9.99
N LEU A 77 0.44 -1.42 -10.93
CA LEU A 77 -1.00 -1.18 -11.02
C LEU A 77 -1.72 -1.61 -9.74
N THR A 78 -1.38 -2.78 -9.21
CA THR A 78 -1.96 -3.30 -7.99
C THR A 78 -1.58 -2.42 -6.79
N LEU A 79 -0.32 -2.05 -6.67
CA LEU A 79 0.16 -1.20 -5.57
C LEU A 79 -0.55 0.15 -5.59
N PHE A 80 -0.62 0.83 -6.74
CA PHE A 80 -1.28 2.13 -6.84
C PHE A 80 -2.79 2.03 -6.62
N HIS A 81 -3.41 0.92 -7.00
CA HIS A 81 -4.81 0.69 -6.72
C HIS A 81 -5.05 0.64 -5.19
N GLU A 82 -4.23 -0.10 -4.45
CA GLU A 82 -4.37 -0.17 -3.00
C GLU A 82 -4.01 1.16 -2.32
N LEU A 83 -3.00 1.87 -2.81
CA LEU A 83 -2.66 3.20 -2.29
C LEU A 83 -3.78 4.22 -2.54
N THR A 84 -4.52 4.08 -3.63
CA THR A 84 -5.69 4.93 -3.92
C THR A 84 -6.80 4.69 -2.90
N HIS A 85 -7.05 3.44 -2.52
CA HIS A 85 -7.99 3.13 -1.44
C HIS A 85 -7.54 3.78 -0.12
N GLU A 86 -6.25 3.71 0.18
CA GLU A 86 -5.67 4.34 1.35
C GLU A 86 -5.92 5.84 1.37
N LYS A 87 -5.66 6.50 0.25
CA LYS A 87 -5.91 7.93 0.07
C LYS A 87 -7.38 8.26 0.34
N GLN A 88 -8.30 7.45 -0.16
CA GLN A 88 -9.73 7.63 0.05
C GLN A 88 -10.10 7.52 1.53
N TYR A 89 -9.51 6.57 2.26
CA TYR A 89 -9.74 6.44 3.70
C TYR A 89 -9.17 7.63 4.47
N VAL A 90 -7.96 8.06 4.15
CA VAL A 90 -7.31 9.17 4.85
C VAL A 90 -8.08 10.46 4.66
N LYS A 91 -8.58 10.70 3.46
CA LYS A 91 -9.32 11.94 3.13
C LYS A 91 -10.82 11.85 3.36
N GLY A 92 -11.32 10.70 3.79
CA GLY A 92 -12.75 10.52 4.01
C GLY A 92 -13.57 10.56 2.73
N GLU A 93 -13.02 10.09 1.63
CA GLU A 93 -13.68 10.09 0.32
C GLU A 93 -14.55 8.86 0.06
N LEU A 94 -14.59 7.94 1.00
CA LEU A 94 -15.39 6.71 0.89
C LEU A 94 -16.75 6.87 1.55
#